data_1e965e225ae420d8a01f34cb3ccf1601
#
_entry.id   1e965e225ae420d8a01f34cb3ccf1601
#
_cell.length_a   1.000
_cell.length_b   1.000
_cell.length_c   1.000
_cell.angle_alpha   90.00
_cell.angle_beta   90.00
_cell.angle_gamma   90.00
#
_symmetry.space_group_name_H-M   'P 1'
#
loop_
_entity.id
_entity.type
_entity.pdbx_description
1 polymer ?
#
loop_
_entity_poly.entity_id
_entity_poly.type
_entity_poly.pdbx_seq_one_letter_code
_entity_poly.pdbx_strand_id
1 'polypeptide(L)'
;MLLTSFPDGTTRRNEPFPVRRGGRPCVGRNAARLARWLILALAPALILALLGLPVPARAASGRITLESGGIARNAILVQNRRLKQARRALVIVLRSSREKGPHLKRVFGLEEMEGSGGPVLVYPEPVGGRWSDAPGPEAARDEAFIRDLIGKLVSDGIVDRRKVFIIGISNGGFTALRTVCDNAALFAGAAALITALPADLAESCKPARPVPFMMIAGTADPYVPYAGGKVNLPDSKISVLSADATLAVFARAAGCGEGRGTTPMPDRDTRDGTRDYLEKLNGCKVPVQILRVEGGGHSAPGHLAGVGADTTRGGLHNNDIESARLIWDFFRKLGG
;
A
#
# COMPACT_ATOMS: atom_id res chain seq x y z
N MET A 1 51.97 33.95 10.51
CA MET A 1 53.12 34.33 9.65
C MET A 1 52.77 33.81 8.25
N LEU A 2 52.44 34.57 7.23
CA LEU A 2 52.76 35.93 6.79
C LEU A 2 51.56 36.48 6.02
N LEU A 3 51.26 37.74 6.25
CA LEU A 3 50.40 38.64 5.46
C LEU A 3 51.16 39.09 4.19
N THR A 4 50.42 39.34 3.09
CA THR A 4 50.70 40.40 2.11
C THR A 4 49.40 40.64 1.34
N SER A 5 48.64 41.66 1.58
CA SER A 5 48.60 43.11 1.26
C SER A 5 48.38 43.40 -0.21
N PHE A 6 47.26 44.16 -0.45
CA PHE A 6 46.80 44.85 -1.67
C PHE A 6 47.83 45.92 -2.13
N PRO A 7 47.70 46.46 -3.40
CA PRO A 7 47.13 47.78 -3.54
C PRO A 7 46.29 48.09 -4.78
N ASP A 8 45.37 49.06 -4.58
CA ASP A 8 45.03 50.27 -5.34
C ASP A 8 44.66 50.15 -6.84
N GLY A 9 43.53 50.56 -7.24
CA GLY A 9 42.88 51.87 -7.22
C GLY A 9 42.98 52.56 -8.56
N THR A 10 41.88 52.60 -9.34
CA THR A 10 41.66 53.72 -10.29
C THR A 10 40.17 53.87 -10.59
N THR A 11 39.64 54.95 -10.15
CA THR A 11 38.34 55.54 -10.55
C THR A 11 38.38 56.02 -11.96
N ARG A 12 37.43 55.60 -12.84
CA ARG A 12 37.08 56.31 -14.07
C ARG A 12 35.65 56.83 -13.99
N ARG A 13 35.58 58.18 -14.22
CA ARG A 13 34.36 58.96 -14.30
C ARG A 13 33.53 58.55 -15.55
N ASN A 14 32.24 58.39 -15.37
CA ASN A 14 31.28 58.26 -16.45
C ASN A 14 30.96 59.60 -17.05
N GLU A 15 31.18 59.74 -18.36
CA GLU A 15 30.59 60.85 -19.16
C GLU A 15 29.29 60.34 -19.84
N PRO A 16 28.25 61.21 -19.98
CA PRO A 16 27.00 60.79 -20.54
C PRO A 16 26.99 60.88 -22.09
N PHE A 17 26.57 59.81 -22.74
CA PHE A 17 26.31 59.73 -24.17
C PHE A 17 25.00 60.42 -24.52
N PRO A 18 24.89 61.12 -25.70
CA PRO A 18 23.71 61.88 -26.09
C PRO A 18 22.54 60.97 -26.53
N VAL A 19 21.35 61.31 -26.04
CA VAL A 19 20.09 60.66 -26.37
C VAL A 19 19.68 61.05 -27.83
N ARG A 20 19.70 60.09 -28.73
CA ARG A 20 19.05 60.22 -30.03
C ARG A 20 17.54 60.06 -29.87
N ARG A 21 16.78 61.11 -30.16
CA ARG A 21 15.32 61.06 -30.31
C ARG A 21 14.98 60.24 -31.58
N GLY A 22 14.57 59.00 -31.41
CA GLY A 22 14.00 58.17 -32.47
C GLY A 22 12.50 58.36 -32.54
N GLY A 23 12.00 58.64 -33.77
CA GLY A 23 10.60 58.88 -34.04
C GLY A 23 9.67 57.71 -33.67
N ARG A 24 8.49 58.07 -33.18
CA ARG A 24 7.40 57.09 -32.90
C ARG A 24 6.83 56.58 -34.23
N PRO A 25 6.73 55.28 -34.45
CA PRO A 25 5.94 54.74 -35.56
C PRO A 25 4.46 54.93 -35.22
N CYS A 26 3.71 55.54 -36.16
CA CYS A 26 2.25 55.57 -36.15
C CYS A 26 1.73 54.15 -36.38
N VAL A 27 1.43 53.44 -35.31
CA VAL A 27 0.69 52.18 -35.40
C VAL A 27 -0.78 52.51 -35.58
N GLY A 28 -1.31 52.17 -36.75
CA GLY A 28 -2.68 52.49 -37.16
C GLY A 28 -3.71 51.90 -36.18
N ARG A 29 -4.71 52.72 -35.86
CA ARG A 29 -5.85 52.41 -34.95
C ARG A 29 -6.61 51.13 -35.27
N ASN A 30 -6.37 50.50 -36.42
CA ASN A 30 -7.03 49.28 -36.88
C ASN A 30 -6.37 48.00 -36.34
N ALA A 31 -5.05 47.98 -36.01
CA ALA A 31 -4.38 46.81 -35.44
C ALA A 31 -4.83 46.52 -34.00
N ALA A 32 -5.13 47.57 -33.22
CA ALA A 32 -5.60 47.43 -31.85
C ALA A 32 -7.05 46.88 -31.75
N ARG A 33 -7.88 47.09 -32.77
CA ARG A 33 -9.26 46.56 -32.83
C ARG A 33 -9.27 45.07 -33.18
N LEU A 34 -8.46 44.61 -34.12
CA LEU A 34 -8.33 43.20 -34.48
C LEU A 34 -7.77 42.34 -33.34
N ALA A 35 -6.78 42.85 -32.59
CA ALA A 35 -6.23 42.14 -31.41
C ALA A 35 -7.26 41.98 -30.27
N ARG A 36 -8.16 42.96 -30.08
CA ARG A 36 -9.23 42.86 -29.06
C ARG A 36 -10.30 41.85 -29.43
N TRP A 37 -10.65 41.66 -30.70
CA TRP A 37 -11.63 40.67 -31.14
C TRP A 37 -11.05 39.25 -31.08
N LEU A 38 -9.76 39.05 -31.36
CA LEU A 38 -9.09 37.76 -31.22
C LEU A 38 -8.98 37.31 -29.77
N ILE A 39 -8.72 38.20 -28.81
CA ILE A 39 -8.66 37.88 -27.39
C ILE A 39 -10.05 37.52 -26.84
N LEU A 40 -11.12 38.22 -27.30
CA LEU A 40 -12.49 37.92 -26.86
C LEU A 40 -13.07 36.62 -27.45
N ALA A 41 -12.57 36.16 -28.60
CA ALA A 41 -13.02 34.92 -29.23
C ALA A 41 -12.30 33.68 -28.69
N LEU A 42 -11.04 33.83 -28.20
CA LEU A 42 -10.26 32.71 -27.63
C LEU A 42 -10.58 32.40 -26.16
N ALA A 43 -11.08 33.40 -25.41
CA ALA A 43 -11.43 33.20 -24.00
C ALA A 43 -12.54 32.16 -23.75
N PRO A 44 -13.67 32.14 -24.50
CA PRO A 44 -14.70 31.12 -24.29
C PRO A 44 -14.26 29.74 -24.78
N ALA A 45 -13.40 29.62 -25.80
CA ALA A 45 -12.87 28.32 -26.25
C ALA A 45 -11.92 27.68 -25.24
N LEU A 46 -11.11 28.48 -24.56
CA LEU A 46 -10.21 28.01 -23.53
C LEU A 46 -10.98 27.57 -22.26
N ILE A 47 -12.06 28.27 -21.91
CA ILE A 47 -12.94 27.91 -20.80
C ILE A 47 -13.71 26.61 -21.09
N LEU A 48 -14.19 26.41 -22.32
CA LEU A 48 -14.81 25.15 -22.73
C LEU A 48 -13.83 23.95 -22.71
N ALA A 49 -12.58 24.18 -23.11
CA ALA A 49 -11.55 23.14 -23.07
C ALA A 49 -11.16 22.73 -21.64
N LEU A 50 -11.21 23.68 -20.69
CA LEU A 50 -10.98 23.38 -19.27
C LEU A 50 -12.17 22.67 -18.60
N LEU A 51 -13.40 22.85 -19.10
CA LEU A 51 -14.58 22.14 -18.62
C LEU A 51 -14.66 20.68 -19.10
N GLY A 52 -13.89 20.32 -20.13
CA GLY A 52 -13.84 18.97 -20.70
C GLY A 52 -12.75 18.08 -20.13
N LEU A 53 -11.90 18.54 -19.21
CA LEU A 53 -10.92 17.68 -18.57
C LEU A 53 -11.66 16.68 -17.68
N PRO A 54 -11.42 15.35 -17.84
CA PRO A 54 -12.03 14.37 -16.99
C PRO A 54 -11.57 14.64 -15.55
N VAL A 55 -12.50 15.07 -14.69
CA VAL A 55 -12.26 15.15 -13.26
C VAL A 55 -11.89 13.74 -12.81
N PRO A 56 -10.72 13.53 -12.18
CA PRO A 56 -10.33 12.20 -11.73
C PRO A 56 -11.46 11.62 -10.86
N ALA A 57 -11.88 10.41 -11.20
CA ALA A 57 -12.96 9.73 -10.50
C ALA A 57 -12.52 9.48 -9.07
N ARG A 58 -13.08 10.25 -8.12
CA ARG A 58 -12.75 10.10 -6.71
C ARG A 58 -13.44 8.84 -6.18
N ALA A 59 -12.67 7.97 -5.54
CA ALA A 59 -13.19 6.80 -4.87
C ALA A 59 -14.29 7.20 -3.87
N ALA A 60 -15.43 6.51 -3.92
CA ALA A 60 -16.47 6.68 -2.93
C ALA A 60 -16.26 5.70 -1.80
N SER A 61 -16.25 6.17 -0.55
CA SER A 61 -16.21 5.31 0.62
C SER A 61 -17.57 5.23 1.27
N GLY A 62 -17.92 4.04 1.79
CA GLY A 62 -19.12 3.79 2.55
C GLY A 62 -18.83 2.89 3.75
N ARG A 63 -19.66 2.99 4.80
CA ARG A 63 -19.63 2.05 5.92
C ARG A 63 -20.57 0.88 5.62
N ILE A 64 -20.11 -0.32 5.87
CA ILE A 64 -20.91 -1.54 5.89
C ILE A 64 -21.07 -1.94 7.34
N THR A 65 -22.28 -2.26 7.73
CA THR A 65 -22.57 -2.91 9.02
C THR A 65 -23.27 -4.22 8.74
N LEU A 66 -22.84 -5.30 9.39
CA LEU A 66 -23.50 -6.60 9.33
C LEU A 66 -23.41 -7.28 10.70
N GLU A 67 -24.36 -8.15 10.98
CA GLU A 67 -24.28 -9.04 12.14
C GLU A 67 -23.37 -10.24 11.81
N SER A 68 -22.43 -10.52 12.70
CA SER A 68 -21.56 -11.69 12.61
C SER A 68 -21.17 -12.14 14.02
N GLY A 69 -21.31 -13.43 14.30
CA GLY A 69 -21.04 -13.98 15.63
C GLY A 69 -21.91 -13.39 16.75
N GLY A 70 -23.13 -12.96 16.43
CA GLY A 70 -24.10 -12.38 17.39
C GLY A 70 -23.83 -10.92 17.77
N ILE A 71 -22.96 -10.22 17.05
CA ILE A 71 -22.65 -8.80 17.29
C ILE A 71 -22.60 -8.02 15.98
N ALA A 72 -22.92 -6.72 16.06
CA ALA A 72 -22.77 -5.82 14.91
C ALA A 72 -21.28 -5.55 14.64
N ARG A 73 -20.85 -5.81 13.42
CA ARG A 73 -19.48 -5.60 12.93
C ARG A 73 -19.49 -4.57 11.79
N ASN A 74 -18.45 -3.78 11.73
CA ASN A 74 -18.32 -2.70 10.76
C ASN A 74 -17.13 -2.92 9.81
N ALA A 75 -17.27 -2.43 8.58
CA ALA A 75 -16.19 -2.32 7.62
C ALA A 75 -16.32 -1.02 6.81
N ILE A 76 -15.19 -0.49 6.37
CA ILE A 76 -15.16 0.62 5.41
C ILE A 76 -14.96 0.02 4.02
N LEU A 77 -15.91 0.28 3.13
CA LEU A 77 -15.85 -0.09 1.72
C LEU A 77 -15.37 1.11 0.91
N VAL A 78 -14.36 0.90 0.09
CA VAL A 78 -13.84 1.91 -0.85
C VAL A 78 -13.94 1.36 -2.25
N GLN A 79 -14.63 2.07 -3.13
CA GLN A 79 -14.83 1.65 -4.51
C GLN A 79 -15.10 2.82 -5.45
N ASN A 80 -14.68 2.69 -6.69
CA ASN A 80 -15.05 3.62 -7.73
C ASN A 80 -16.45 3.26 -8.27
N ARG A 81 -17.47 4.03 -7.86
CA ARG A 81 -18.87 3.82 -8.26
C ARG A 81 -19.16 4.12 -9.73
N ARG A 82 -18.25 4.82 -10.42
CA ARG A 82 -18.41 5.11 -11.85
C ARG A 82 -18.04 3.92 -12.74
N LEU A 83 -17.30 2.96 -12.19
CA LEU A 83 -17.00 1.71 -12.90
C LEU A 83 -18.23 0.83 -12.88
N LYS A 84 -18.90 0.75 -14.02
CA LYS A 84 -20.08 -0.13 -14.22
C LYS A 84 -19.72 -1.62 -14.28
N GLN A 85 -18.46 -1.96 -14.07
CA GLN A 85 -17.98 -3.33 -14.12
C GLN A 85 -18.52 -4.09 -12.91
N ALA A 86 -19.45 -4.98 -13.14
CA ALA A 86 -19.97 -5.92 -12.15
C ALA A 86 -18.87 -6.92 -11.76
N ARG A 87 -18.85 -7.32 -10.48
CA ARG A 87 -18.02 -8.41 -9.97
C ARG A 87 -16.51 -8.16 -10.13
N ARG A 88 -16.03 -7.09 -9.54
CA ARG A 88 -14.59 -6.76 -9.47
C ARG A 88 -13.83 -7.65 -8.47
N ALA A 89 -12.51 -7.61 -8.53
CA ALA A 89 -11.68 -8.16 -7.49
C ALA A 89 -11.95 -7.46 -6.13
N LEU A 90 -11.90 -8.24 -5.05
CA LEU A 90 -11.97 -7.74 -3.67
C LEU A 90 -10.59 -7.84 -3.03
N VAL A 91 -10.11 -6.78 -2.41
CA VAL A 91 -8.96 -6.82 -1.51
C VAL A 91 -9.42 -6.44 -0.10
N ILE A 92 -9.31 -7.40 0.81
CA ILE A 92 -9.60 -7.22 2.24
C ILE A 92 -8.30 -6.83 2.92
N VAL A 93 -8.30 -5.72 3.65
CA VAL A 93 -7.11 -5.22 4.35
C VAL A 93 -7.35 -5.26 5.86
N LEU A 94 -6.70 -6.20 6.54
CA LEU A 94 -6.70 -6.28 8.00
C LEU A 94 -5.53 -5.42 8.52
N ARG A 95 -5.88 -4.26 9.05
CA ARG A 95 -4.93 -3.26 9.51
C ARG A 95 -4.28 -3.61 10.85
N SER A 96 -3.22 -2.90 11.20
CA SER A 96 -2.61 -2.92 12.52
C SER A 96 -3.57 -2.40 13.62
N SER A 97 -3.34 -2.80 14.86
CA SER A 97 -4.21 -2.53 16.02
C SER A 97 -4.30 -1.06 16.42
N ARG A 98 -3.38 -0.20 16.03
CA ARG A 98 -3.31 1.19 16.53
C ARG A 98 -3.83 2.25 15.57
N GLU A 99 -4.25 1.87 14.39
CA GLU A 99 -4.73 2.81 13.40
C GLU A 99 -6.21 3.14 13.61
N LYS A 100 -6.52 4.39 13.88
CA LYS A 100 -7.89 4.89 14.07
C LYS A 100 -8.30 5.82 12.92
N GLY A 101 -9.53 5.65 12.43
CA GLY A 101 -10.28 6.65 11.68
C GLY A 101 -9.86 6.86 10.21
N PRO A 102 -10.12 8.06 9.68
CA PRO A 102 -10.00 8.36 8.24
C PRO A 102 -8.57 8.31 7.68
N HIS A 103 -7.53 8.17 8.52
CA HIS A 103 -6.15 7.93 8.09
C HIS A 103 -5.99 6.64 7.30
N LEU A 104 -6.83 5.63 7.53
CA LEU A 104 -6.85 4.38 6.77
C LEU A 104 -6.94 4.57 5.25
N LYS A 105 -7.63 5.62 4.81
CA LYS A 105 -7.80 5.89 3.37
C LYS A 105 -6.53 6.29 2.64
N ARG A 106 -5.53 6.83 3.32
CA ARG A 106 -4.24 7.21 2.74
C ARG A 106 -3.15 6.19 2.98
N VAL A 107 -3.38 5.30 3.92
CA VAL A 107 -2.34 4.50 4.54
C VAL A 107 -1.83 3.39 3.61
N PHE A 108 -2.60 2.96 2.62
CA PHE A 108 -2.18 1.82 1.81
C PHE A 108 -1.97 2.13 0.31
N GLY A 109 -2.19 3.36 -0.17
CA GLY A 109 -1.96 3.72 -1.59
C GLY A 109 -2.74 2.89 -2.62
N LEU A 110 -3.41 1.80 -2.18
CA LEU A 110 -4.27 0.98 -3.03
C LEU A 110 -5.47 1.77 -3.55
N GLU A 111 -5.91 2.78 -2.82
CA GLU A 111 -7.01 3.67 -3.22
C GLU A 111 -6.68 4.47 -4.48
N GLU A 112 -5.40 4.77 -4.72
CA GLU A 112 -4.95 5.44 -5.94
C GLU A 112 -5.10 4.54 -7.18
N MET A 113 -5.11 3.22 -6.99
CA MET A 113 -5.27 2.24 -8.07
C MET A 113 -6.71 2.06 -8.51
N GLU A 114 -7.70 2.52 -7.73
CA GLU A 114 -9.12 2.44 -8.08
C GLU A 114 -9.49 3.26 -9.32
N GLY A 115 -8.78 4.37 -9.58
CA GLY A 115 -9.04 5.24 -10.72
C GLY A 115 -8.92 4.56 -12.09
N SER A 116 -8.18 3.46 -12.17
CA SER A 116 -7.86 2.72 -13.41
C SER A 116 -8.59 1.38 -13.55
N GLY A 117 -9.72 1.18 -12.86
CA GLY A 117 -10.41 -0.12 -12.86
C GLY A 117 -9.91 -1.08 -11.80
N GLY A 118 -9.31 -0.57 -10.73
CA GLY A 118 -8.76 -1.32 -9.61
C GLY A 118 -9.80 -2.09 -8.78
N PRO A 119 -9.34 -2.79 -7.73
CA PRO A 119 -10.19 -3.64 -6.91
C PRO A 119 -11.22 -2.84 -6.09
N VAL A 120 -12.18 -3.53 -5.55
CA VAL A 120 -12.95 -3.06 -4.39
C VAL A 120 -12.08 -3.31 -3.17
N LEU A 121 -11.86 -2.26 -2.36
CA LEU A 121 -11.14 -2.36 -1.11
C LEU A 121 -12.12 -2.43 0.05
N VAL A 122 -11.86 -3.30 1.00
CA VAL A 122 -12.62 -3.32 2.25
C VAL A 122 -11.69 -3.39 3.45
N TYR A 123 -11.96 -2.55 4.42
CA TYR A 123 -11.21 -2.45 5.67
C TYR A 123 -12.14 -2.85 6.83
N PRO A 124 -12.17 -4.12 7.23
CA PRO A 124 -12.95 -4.56 8.38
C PRO A 124 -12.41 -3.93 9.67
N GLU A 125 -13.30 -3.59 10.57
CA GLU A 125 -12.95 -3.01 11.87
C GLU A 125 -12.95 -4.10 12.95
N PRO A 126 -11.84 -4.31 13.68
CA PRO A 126 -11.81 -5.25 14.79
C PRO A 126 -12.60 -4.71 16.00
N VAL A 127 -13.14 -5.60 16.81
CA VAL A 127 -13.77 -5.24 18.08
C VAL A 127 -12.70 -4.68 19.03
N GLY A 128 -13.02 -3.59 19.73
CA GLY A 128 -12.05 -2.96 20.63
C GLY A 128 -10.82 -2.36 19.97
N GLY A 129 -10.81 -2.26 18.63
CA GLY A 129 -9.71 -1.66 17.87
C GLY A 129 -8.49 -2.57 17.66
N ARG A 130 -8.56 -3.84 18.04
CA ARG A 130 -7.49 -4.84 17.90
C ARG A 130 -8.06 -6.19 17.44
N TRP A 131 -7.37 -6.85 16.51
CA TRP A 131 -7.65 -8.22 16.12
C TRP A 131 -7.16 -9.18 17.20
N SER A 132 -7.87 -10.30 17.37
CA SER A 132 -7.44 -11.35 18.28
C SER A 132 -6.21 -12.07 17.73
N ASP A 133 -5.10 -12.03 18.45
CA ASP A 133 -3.85 -12.68 18.05
C ASP A 133 -3.68 -14.09 18.65
N ALA A 134 -4.39 -14.40 19.72
CA ALA A 134 -4.39 -15.71 20.36
C ALA A 134 -5.58 -16.57 19.90
N PRO A 135 -5.44 -17.92 19.90
CA PRO A 135 -6.56 -18.81 19.62
C PRO A 135 -7.67 -18.66 20.66
N GLY A 136 -8.91 -18.82 20.24
CA GLY A 136 -10.07 -18.75 21.12
C GLY A 136 -11.33 -18.20 20.46
N PRO A 137 -12.40 -17.97 21.27
CA PRO A 137 -13.69 -17.54 20.74
C PRO A 137 -13.63 -16.20 19.98
N GLU A 138 -12.77 -15.27 20.41
CA GLU A 138 -12.59 -13.97 19.74
C GLU A 138 -11.96 -14.15 18.36
N ALA A 139 -10.93 -14.97 18.24
CA ALA A 139 -10.31 -15.27 16.94
C ALA A 139 -11.33 -15.91 15.98
N ALA A 140 -12.11 -16.88 16.46
CA ALA A 140 -13.16 -17.52 15.70
C ALA A 140 -14.24 -16.53 15.22
N ARG A 141 -14.60 -15.54 16.08
CA ARG A 141 -15.54 -14.45 15.69
C ARG A 141 -14.95 -13.52 14.64
N ASP A 142 -13.65 -13.20 14.72
CA ASP A 142 -12.98 -12.37 13.73
C ASP A 142 -12.93 -13.08 12.38
N GLU A 143 -12.64 -14.38 12.33
CA GLU A 143 -12.67 -15.17 11.11
C GLU A 143 -14.09 -15.30 10.54
N ALA A 144 -15.09 -15.55 11.39
CA ALA A 144 -16.50 -15.57 10.98
C ALA A 144 -16.88 -14.24 10.31
N PHE A 145 -16.51 -13.13 10.92
CA PHE A 145 -16.78 -11.81 10.36
C PHE A 145 -16.17 -11.62 8.97
N ILE A 146 -14.92 -12.04 8.76
CA ILE A 146 -14.27 -11.96 7.44
C ILE A 146 -15.04 -12.80 6.40
N ARG A 147 -15.47 -14.04 6.76
CA ARG A 147 -16.27 -14.88 5.86
C ARG A 147 -17.62 -14.25 5.51
N ASP A 148 -18.32 -13.75 6.53
CA ASP A 148 -19.66 -13.17 6.38
C ASP A 148 -19.61 -11.90 5.53
N LEU A 149 -18.57 -11.07 5.71
CA LEU A 149 -18.31 -9.88 4.90
C LEU A 149 -18.06 -10.22 3.44
N ILE A 150 -17.24 -11.25 3.17
CA ILE A 150 -17.03 -11.76 1.80
C ILE A 150 -18.37 -12.24 1.21
N GLY A 151 -19.11 -13.06 1.96
CA GLY A 151 -20.41 -13.58 1.54
C GLY A 151 -21.37 -12.47 1.16
N LYS A 152 -21.49 -11.45 2.00
CA LYS A 152 -22.31 -10.26 1.74
C LYS A 152 -21.91 -9.54 0.46
N LEU A 153 -20.63 -9.22 0.27
CA LEU A 153 -20.15 -8.48 -0.90
C LEU A 153 -20.33 -9.28 -2.21
N VAL A 154 -20.24 -10.61 -2.15
CA VAL A 154 -20.50 -11.49 -3.26
C VAL A 154 -22.01 -11.56 -3.56
N SER A 155 -22.86 -11.69 -2.54
CA SER A 155 -24.32 -11.75 -2.71
C SER A 155 -24.90 -10.44 -3.21
N ASP A 156 -24.31 -9.32 -2.81
CA ASP A 156 -24.68 -7.98 -3.31
C ASP A 156 -24.20 -7.74 -4.76
N GLY A 157 -23.50 -8.70 -5.38
CA GLY A 157 -23.01 -8.60 -6.75
C GLY A 157 -21.86 -7.62 -6.97
N ILE A 158 -21.26 -7.13 -5.87
CA ILE A 158 -20.20 -6.10 -5.89
C ILE A 158 -18.88 -6.72 -6.37
N VAL A 159 -18.58 -7.96 -5.92
CA VAL A 159 -17.29 -8.61 -6.15
C VAL A 159 -17.42 -10.00 -6.77
N ASP A 160 -16.37 -10.45 -7.46
CA ASP A 160 -16.24 -11.82 -7.96
C ASP A 160 -15.69 -12.73 -6.84
N ARG A 161 -16.42 -13.78 -6.46
CA ARG A 161 -15.99 -14.76 -5.45
C ARG A 161 -14.63 -15.40 -5.78
N ARG A 162 -14.27 -15.50 -7.05
CA ARG A 162 -13.01 -16.09 -7.51
C ARG A 162 -11.81 -15.14 -7.40
N LYS A 163 -12.06 -13.84 -7.13
CA LYS A 163 -11.06 -12.77 -7.10
C LYS A 163 -11.04 -12.07 -5.74
N VAL A 164 -11.01 -12.87 -4.68
CA VAL A 164 -10.93 -12.36 -3.30
C VAL A 164 -9.49 -12.50 -2.79
N PHE A 165 -8.91 -11.39 -2.39
CA PHE A 165 -7.56 -11.31 -1.87
C PHE A 165 -7.58 -10.76 -0.44
N ILE A 166 -6.60 -11.16 0.37
CA ILE A 166 -6.47 -10.68 1.74
C ILE A 166 -5.05 -10.15 1.98
N ILE A 167 -4.98 -9.02 2.66
CA ILE A 167 -3.74 -8.40 3.13
C ILE A 167 -3.83 -8.26 4.63
N GLY A 168 -2.84 -8.77 5.34
CA GLY A 168 -2.73 -8.61 6.78
C GLY A 168 -1.48 -7.82 7.16
N ILE A 169 -1.63 -6.82 8.04
CA ILE A 169 -0.53 -5.94 8.45
C ILE A 169 -0.34 -6.05 9.95
N SER A 170 0.87 -6.40 10.42
CA SER A 170 1.21 -6.49 11.84
C SER A 170 0.18 -7.36 12.60
N ASN A 171 -0.50 -6.84 13.63
CA ASN A 171 -1.56 -7.56 14.36
C ASN A 171 -2.68 -8.09 13.44
N GLY A 172 -3.12 -7.33 12.43
CA GLY A 172 -4.09 -7.82 11.45
C GLY A 172 -3.53 -8.95 10.58
N GLY A 173 -2.21 -9.05 10.48
CA GLY A 173 -1.53 -10.14 9.78
C GLY A 173 -1.69 -11.49 10.48
N PHE A 174 -1.68 -11.54 11.81
CA PHE A 174 -1.91 -12.79 12.56
C PHE A 174 -3.30 -13.35 12.24
N THR A 175 -4.33 -12.50 12.26
CA THR A 175 -5.69 -12.89 11.90
C THR A 175 -5.82 -13.28 10.42
N ALA A 176 -5.17 -12.52 9.50
CA ALA A 176 -5.19 -12.85 8.10
C ALA A 176 -4.57 -14.23 7.82
N LEU A 177 -3.41 -14.50 8.41
CA LEU A 177 -2.72 -15.79 8.25
C LEU A 177 -3.55 -16.95 8.82
N ARG A 178 -4.14 -16.80 10.01
CA ARG A 178 -5.08 -17.77 10.62
C ARG A 178 -6.27 -18.01 9.67
N THR A 179 -6.91 -16.95 9.21
CA THR A 179 -8.06 -17.06 8.30
C THR A 179 -7.69 -17.79 7.01
N VAL A 180 -6.50 -17.55 6.45
CA VAL A 180 -6.04 -18.25 5.24
C VAL A 180 -5.77 -19.73 5.52
N CYS A 181 -5.19 -20.07 6.68
CA CYS A 181 -4.97 -21.47 7.06
C CYS A 181 -6.28 -22.26 7.10
N ASP A 182 -7.32 -21.69 7.71
CA ASP A 182 -8.58 -22.39 7.94
C ASP A 182 -9.57 -22.27 6.78
N ASN A 183 -9.45 -21.19 5.99
CA ASN A 183 -10.41 -20.84 4.94
C ASN A 183 -9.74 -20.58 3.57
N ALA A 184 -8.71 -21.36 3.22
CA ALA A 184 -7.94 -21.20 1.98
C ALA A 184 -8.80 -21.10 0.72
N ALA A 185 -9.95 -21.78 0.69
CA ALA A 185 -10.88 -21.79 -0.46
C ALA A 185 -11.50 -20.42 -0.76
N LEU A 186 -11.48 -19.49 0.19
CA LEU A 186 -12.03 -18.14 -0.01
C LEU A 186 -11.08 -17.24 -0.81
N PHE A 187 -9.77 -17.49 -0.81
CA PHE A 187 -8.80 -16.52 -1.27
C PHE A 187 -8.09 -16.90 -2.57
N ALA A 188 -8.10 -16.02 -3.55
CA ALA A 188 -7.32 -16.13 -4.77
C ALA A 188 -5.82 -15.83 -4.54
N GLY A 189 -5.49 -15.15 -3.44
CA GLY A 189 -4.14 -14.85 -2.99
C GLY A 189 -4.13 -14.15 -1.66
N ALA A 190 -2.99 -14.17 -0.98
CA ALA A 190 -2.80 -13.53 0.32
C ALA A 190 -1.46 -12.79 0.38
N ALA A 191 -1.42 -11.71 1.17
CA ALA A 191 -0.19 -11.01 1.50
C ALA A 191 -0.11 -10.73 3.01
N ALA A 192 1.11 -10.82 3.56
CA ALA A 192 1.40 -10.58 4.96
C ALA A 192 2.56 -9.58 5.09
N LEU A 193 2.32 -8.46 5.78
CA LEU A 193 3.29 -7.38 5.95
C LEU A 193 3.67 -7.21 7.40
N ILE A 194 4.98 -7.12 7.68
CA ILE A 194 5.53 -6.90 9.02
C ILE A 194 4.84 -7.80 10.07
N THR A 195 4.67 -9.06 9.71
CA THR A 195 3.98 -10.09 10.48
C THR A 195 4.54 -11.46 10.12
N ALA A 196 4.25 -12.48 10.94
CA ALA A 196 4.60 -13.86 10.67
C ALA A 196 3.52 -14.80 11.22
N LEU A 197 3.54 -16.07 10.83
CA LEU A 197 2.54 -17.05 11.28
C LEU A 197 2.62 -17.25 12.79
N PRO A 198 1.51 -17.09 13.54
CA PRO A 198 1.47 -17.44 14.95
C PRO A 198 1.95 -18.87 15.21
N ALA A 199 2.77 -19.06 16.25
CA ALA A 199 3.43 -20.34 16.52
C ALA A 199 2.45 -21.47 16.87
N ASP A 200 1.27 -21.13 17.41
CA ASP A 200 0.18 -22.09 17.66
C ASP A 200 -0.37 -22.72 16.37
N LEU A 201 -0.13 -22.10 15.22
CA LEU A 201 -0.53 -22.62 13.92
C LEU A 201 0.54 -23.43 13.20
N ALA A 202 1.74 -23.60 13.79
CA ALA A 202 2.87 -24.25 13.13
C ALA A 202 2.53 -25.66 12.57
N GLU A 203 1.79 -26.45 13.34
CA GLU A 203 1.39 -27.81 12.98
C GLU A 203 0.01 -27.89 12.30
N SER A 204 -0.89 -26.98 12.67
CA SER A 204 -2.29 -27.01 12.22
C SER A 204 -2.53 -26.27 10.91
N CYS A 205 -1.72 -25.28 10.56
CA CYS A 205 -1.87 -24.57 9.30
C CYS A 205 -1.53 -25.45 8.09
N LYS A 206 -2.58 -26.07 7.56
CA LYS A 206 -2.54 -26.93 6.37
C LYS A 206 -3.63 -26.47 5.41
N PRO A 207 -3.39 -25.36 4.64
CA PRO A 207 -4.40 -24.84 3.73
C PRO A 207 -4.95 -25.93 2.81
N ALA A 208 -6.28 -26.08 2.76
CA ALA A 208 -6.94 -27.14 1.98
C ALA A 208 -6.65 -27.08 0.48
N ARG A 209 -6.15 -25.95 -0.01
CA ARG A 209 -5.61 -25.77 -1.36
C ARG A 209 -4.44 -24.80 -1.34
N PRO A 210 -3.53 -24.86 -2.33
CA PRO A 210 -2.49 -23.84 -2.48
C PRO A 210 -3.10 -22.44 -2.62
N VAL A 211 -2.54 -21.48 -1.87
CA VAL A 211 -2.88 -20.07 -1.95
C VAL A 211 -1.62 -19.31 -2.39
N PRO A 212 -1.66 -18.57 -3.50
CA PRO A 212 -0.57 -17.65 -3.85
C PRO A 212 -0.26 -16.72 -2.67
N PHE A 213 1.01 -16.65 -2.28
CA PHE A 213 1.38 -15.97 -1.05
C PHE A 213 2.56 -15.02 -1.25
N MET A 214 2.42 -13.82 -0.73
CA MET A 214 3.48 -12.82 -0.68
C MET A 214 3.69 -12.33 0.74
N MET A 215 4.95 -12.33 1.20
CA MET A 215 5.35 -11.76 2.47
C MET A 215 6.23 -10.52 2.27
N ILE A 216 6.13 -9.54 3.16
CA ILE A 216 7.06 -8.42 3.26
C ILE A 216 7.52 -8.33 4.71
N ALA A 217 8.83 -8.48 4.96
CA ALA A 217 9.37 -8.55 6.30
C ALA A 217 10.74 -7.88 6.42
N GLY A 218 10.88 -7.03 7.44
CA GLY A 218 12.15 -6.39 7.81
C GLY A 218 13.01 -7.29 8.66
N THR A 219 14.31 -7.41 8.34
CA THR A 219 15.22 -8.29 9.09
C THR A 219 15.60 -7.77 10.47
N ALA A 220 15.40 -6.46 10.71
CA ALA A 220 15.63 -5.80 11.99
C ALA A 220 14.34 -5.35 12.69
N ASP A 221 13.20 -6.03 12.41
CA ASP A 221 11.93 -5.74 13.04
C ASP A 221 11.99 -6.03 14.55
N PRO A 222 11.85 -4.99 15.42
CA PRO A 222 11.96 -5.14 16.87
C PRO A 222 10.69 -5.68 17.52
N TYR A 223 9.55 -5.68 16.80
CA TYR A 223 8.25 -6.07 17.33
C TYR A 223 7.83 -7.47 16.91
N VAL A 224 7.97 -7.81 15.63
CA VAL A 224 7.71 -9.14 15.09
C VAL A 224 9.02 -9.68 14.52
N PRO A 225 9.82 -10.41 15.34
CA PRO A 225 11.17 -10.78 14.95
C PRO A 225 11.21 -11.60 13.66
N TYR A 226 12.07 -11.22 12.71
CA TYR A 226 12.29 -11.96 11.47
C TYR A 226 12.68 -13.42 11.71
N ALA A 227 13.50 -13.65 12.74
CA ALA A 227 13.93 -14.99 13.17
C ALA A 227 12.84 -15.77 13.94
N GLY A 228 11.67 -15.16 14.13
CA GLY A 228 10.61 -15.74 14.96
C GLY A 228 10.83 -15.54 16.46
N GLY A 229 9.93 -16.10 17.25
CA GLY A 229 9.95 -15.97 18.70
C GLY A 229 8.86 -15.07 19.25
N LYS A 230 9.07 -14.52 20.44
CA LYS A 230 8.08 -13.71 21.14
C LYS A 230 7.80 -12.39 20.41
N VAL A 231 6.52 -12.07 20.22
CA VAL A 231 6.08 -10.78 19.70
C VAL A 231 6.19 -9.72 20.80
N ASN A 232 6.85 -8.61 20.48
CA ASN A 232 7.09 -7.49 21.42
C ASN A 232 6.11 -6.32 21.23
N LEU A 233 4.94 -6.57 20.62
CA LEU A 233 3.87 -5.57 20.54
C LEU A 233 3.19 -5.43 21.90
N PRO A 234 2.76 -4.21 22.29
CA PRO A 234 1.95 -4.04 23.49
C PRO A 234 0.71 -4.93 23.45
N ASP A 235 0.42 -5.56 24.58
CA ASP A 235 -0.74 -6.45 24.79
C ASP A 235 -0.71 -7.75 23.94
N SER A 236 0.37 -8.04 23.22
CA SER A 236 0.57 -9.32 22.55
C SER A 236 1.29 -10.32 23.47
N LYS A 237 0.77 -11.54 23.53
CA LYS A 237 1.35 -12.63 24.35
C LYS A 237 1.74 -13.84 23.49
N ILE A 238 1.69 -13.71 22.18
CA ILE A 238 1.99 -14.80 21.27
C ILE A 238 3.47 -14.84 20.88
N SER A 239 3.88 -15.98 20.37
CA SER A 239 5.10 -16.15 19.58
C SER A 239 4.74 -16.41 18.13
N VAL A 240 5.66 -16.14 17.23
CA VAL A 240 5.52 -16.37 15.79
C VAL A 240 6.63 -17.28 15.27
N LEU A 241 6.40 -17.92 14.14
CA LEU A 241 7.43 -18.56 13.36
C LEU A 241 8.38 -17.52 12.77
N SER A 242 9.58 -17.92 12.35
CA SER A 242 10.43 -17.07 11.53
C SER A 242 9.75 -16.75 10.19
N ALA A 243 10.22 -15.71 9.52
CA ALA A 243 9.76 -15.37 8.17
C ALA A 243 9.93 -16.57 7.21
N ASP A 244 11.08 -17.21 7.24
CA ASP A 244 11.37 -18.40 6.42
C ASP A 244 10.46 -19.59 6.77
N ALA A 245 10.21 -19.85 8.06
CA ALA A 245 9.31 -20.92 8.48
C ALA A 245 7.85 -20.63 8.12
N THR A 246 7.42 -19.34 8.20
CA THR A 246 6.12 -18.90 7.72
C THR A 246 5.99 -19.16 6.22
N LEU A 247 6.98 -18.75 5.42
CA LEU A 247 7.01 -18.98 3.98
C LEU A 247 6.96 -20.47 3.65
N ALA A 248 7.67 -21.31 4.41
CA ALA A 248 7.72 -22.75 4.21
C ALA A 248 6.36 -23.44 4.41
N VAL A 249 5.46 -22.92 5.26
CA VAL A 249 4.08 -23.42 5.38
C VAL A 249 3.33 -23.30 4.06
N PHE A 250 3.37 -22.12 3.46
CA PHE A 250 2.71 -21.86 2.16
C PHE A 250 3.43 -22.58 1.01
N ALA A 251 4.75 -22.70 1.09
CA ALA A 251 5.55 -23.44 0.12
C ALA A 251 5.17 -24.92 0.06
N ARG A 252 5.02 -25.57 1.22
CA ARG A 252 4.56 -26.97 1.30
C ARG A 252 3.19 -27.14 0.67
N ALA A 253 2.23 -26.25 1.00
CA ALA A 253 0.89 -26.29 0.41
C ALA A 253 0.92 -26.07 -1.12
N ALA A 254 1.84 -25.23 -1.59
CA ALA A 254 2.02 -24.95 -3.02
C ALA A 254 2.86 -26.02 -3.74
N GLY A 255 3.42 -26.99 -3.03
CA GLY A 255 4.26 -28.04 -3.60
C GLY A 255 5.52 -27.47 -4.25
N CYS A 256 6.12 -26.43 -3.64
CA CYS A 256 7.37 -25.85 -4.14
C CYS A 256 8.52 -26.85 -4.05
N GLY A 257 9.42 -26.78 -5.03
CA GLY A 257 10.71 -27.49 -5.04
C GLY A 257 11.74 -26.80 -4.16
N GLU A 258 12.97 -27.29 -4.24
CA GLU A 258 14.09 -26.70 -3.52
C GLU A 258 14.58 -25.38 -4.15
N GLY A 259 15.12 -24.52 -3.29
CA GLY A 259 15.75 -23.26 -3.67
C GLY A 259 14.80 -22.11 -3.91
N ARG A 260 15.40 -20.94 -4.02
CA ARG A 260 14.69 -19.68 -4.32
C ARG A 260 15.57 -18.81 -5.26
N GLY A 261 14.93 -18.14 -6.20
CA GLY A 261 15.57 -17.09 -6.99
C GLY A 261 15.51 -15.77 -6.22
N THR A 262 16.66 -15.12 -6.03
CA THR A 262 16.75 -13.83 -5.35
C THR A 262 17.07 -12.73 -6.39
N THR A 263 16.28 -11.67 -6.36
CA THR A 263 16.46 -10.50 -7.22
C THR A 263 16.65 -9.26 -6.33
N PRO A 264 17.81 -8.59 -6.36
CA PRO A 264 17.97 -7.30 -5.72
C PRO A 264 16.99 -6.29 -6.35
N MET A 265 16.32 -5.51 -5.52
CA MET A 265 15.46 -4.42 -5.97
C MET A 265 16.27 -3.12 -6.07
N PRO A 266 15.81 -2.13 -6.86
CA PRO A 266 16.47 -0.84 -6.93
C PRO A 266 16.51 -0.14 -5.58
N ASP A 267 17.69 0.32 -5.18
CA ASP A 267 17.95 1.16 -4.01
C ASP A 267 17.80 2.63 -4.44
N ARG A 268 16.65 3.22 -4.16
CA ARG A 268 16.29 4.57 -4.57
C ARG A 268 16.66 5.62 -3.54
N ASP A 269 16.54 5.27 -2.26
CA ASP A 269 16.98 6.11 -1.14
C ASP A 269 18.15 5.47 -0.40
N THR A 270 19.35 5.64 -0.94
CA THR A 270 20.60 5.09 -0.38
C THR A 270 20.91 5.55 1.06
N ARG A 271 20.11 6.44 1.64
CA ARG A 271 20.29 7.02 2.98
C ARG A 271 19.39 6.38 4.03
N ASP A 272 18.42 5.58 3.64
CA ASP A 272 17.47 4.97 4.58
C ASP A 272 18.07 3.77 5.35
N GLY A 273 19.23 3.28 4.90
CA GLY A 273 19.98 2.21 5.56
C GLY A 273 19.40 0.81 5.35
N THR A 274 18.51 0.66 4.36
CA THR A 274 17.87 -0.63 4.04
C THR A 274 18.25 -1.14 2.65
N ARG A 275 17.97 -2.42 2.37
CA ARG A 275 18.13 -3.06 1.05
C ARG A 275 17.03 -4.07 0.82
N ASP A 276 16.49 -4.11 -0.38
CA ASP A 276 15.38 -4.97 -0.73
C ASP A 276 15.78 -6.12 -1.63
N TYR A 277 15.30 -7.30 -1.28
CA TYR A 277 15.50 -8.52 -2.06
C TYR A 277 14.16 -9.23 -2.26
N LEU A 278 13.72 -9.32 -3.53
CA LEU A 278 12.56 -10.13 -3.88
C LEU A 278 13.00 -11.58 -4.09
N GLU A 279 12.56 -12.45 -3.20
CA GLU A 279 12.89 -13.87 -3.22
C GLU A 279 11.65 -14.67 -3.63
N LYS A 280 11.76 -15.48 -4.69
CA LYS A 280 10.68 -16.32 -5.22
C LYS A 280 11.06 -17.78 -5.09
N LEU A 281 10.17 -18.58 -4.50
CA LEU A 281 10.38 -20.00 -4.40
C LEU A 281 10.20 -20.70 -5.76
N ASN A 282 11.01 -21.74 -6.00
CA ASN A 282 11.04 -22.44 -7.26
C ASN A 282 10.04 -23.59 -7.32
N GLY A 283 9.58 -23.97 -8.51
CA GLY A 283 8.79 -25.17 -8.75
C GLY A 283 7.40 -25.20 -8.10
N CYS A 284 6.89 -24.07 -7.64
CA CYS A 284 5.60 -24.00 -6.96
C CYS A 284 4.43 -24.08 -7.97
N LYS A 285 3.34 -24.78 -7.60
CA LYS A 285 2.07 -24.79 -8.36
C LYS A 285 1.39 -23.43 -8.41
N VAL A 286 1.59 -22.61 -7.37
CA VAL A 286 1.16 -21.21 -7.29
C VAL A 286 2.30 -20.38 -6.72
N PRO A 287 2.45 -19.09 -7.08
CA PRO A 287 3.60 -18.31 -6.64
C PRO A 287 3.63 -18.10 -5.12
N VAL A 288 4.81 -18.34 -4.53
CA VAL A 288 5.14 -18.07 -3.14
C VAL A 288 6.43 -17.26 -3.10
N GLN A 289 6.40 -16.08 -2.48
CA GLN A 289 7.52 -15.14 -2.48
C GLN A 289 7.58 -14.26 -1.24
N ILE A 290 8.76 -13.72 -0.97
CA ILE A 290 8.99 -12.74 0.08
C ILE A 290 9.79 -11.54 -0.46
N LEU A 291 9.39 -10.33 -0.08
CA LEU A 291 10.26 -9.18 -0.10
C LEU A 291 10.97 -9.11 1.25
N ARG A 292 12.24 -9.46 1.28
CA ARG A 292 13.10 -9.32 2.44
C ARG A 292 13.70 -7.93 2.43
N VAL A 293 13.38 -7.14 3.47
CA VAL A 293 13.92 -5.78 3.66
C VAL A 293 15.07 -5.89 4.66
N GLU A 294 16.28 -5.95 4.16
CA GLU A 294 17.49 -6.03 5.00
C GLU A 294 17.70 -4.71 5.76
N GLY A 295 17.92 -4.80 7.07
CA GLY A 295 17.99 -3.63 7.96
C GLY A 295 16.63 -3.00 8.26
N GLY A 296 15.56 -3.36 7.54
CA GLY A 296 14.23 -2.82 7.74
C GLY A 296 13.61 -3.19 9.08
N GLY A 297 12.90 -2.24 9.69
CA GLY A 297 12.19 -2.38 10.94
C GLY A 297 10.71 -2.79 10.76
N HIS A 298 9.88 -2.45 11.77
CA HIS A 298 8.45 -2.72 11.79
C HIS A 298 7.66 -1.64 11.06
N SER A 299 7.93 -1.47 9.79
CA SER A 299 7.19 -0.55 8.91
C SER A 299 7.03 -1.15 7.52
N ALA A 300 5.86 -0.95 6.91
CA ALA A 300 5.67 -1.33 5.51
C ALA A 300 6.49 -0.39 4.63
N PRO A 301 7.30 -0.89 3.67
CA PRO A 301 8.03 -0.06 2.72
C PRO A 301 7.14 0.92 1.96
N GLY A 302 7.69 2.12 1.67
CA GLY A 302 7.05 3.15 0.84
C GLY A 302 6.41 4.29 1.62
N HIS A 303 5.57 5.09 0.96
CA HIS A 303 4.93 6.31 1.51
C HIS A 303 3.99 6.05 2.70
N LEU A 304 3.84 4.82 3.10
CA LEU A 304 3.05 4.39 4.25
C LEU A 304 3.82 4.55 5.57
N ALA A 305 4.73 5.50 5.63
CA ALA A 305 5.44 5.90 6.84
C ALA A 305 4.45 6.36 7.93
N GLY A 306 3.73 5.46 8.50
CA GLY A 306 2.68 5.68 9.48
C GLY A 306 1.95 4.41 9.84
N VAL A 307 2.08 3.38 9.00
CA VAL A 307 1.50 2.06 9.29
C VAL A 307 2.46 1.28 10.18
N GLY A 308 2.16 1.29 11.44
CA GLY A 308 2.90 0.50 12.44
C GLY A 308 4.15 1.16 13.00
N ALA A 309 4.59 2.31 12.49
CA ALA A 309 5.84 2.91 12.91
C ALA A 309 5.63 4.03 13.93
N ASP A 310 5.90 3.74 15.15
CA ASP A 310 6.73 4.66 15.93
C ASP A 310 8.13 4.59 15.29
N THR A 311 8.43 5.50 14.35
CA THR A 311 9.71 5.51 13.62
C THR A 311 10.91 5.64 14.54
N THR A 312 10.72 6.07 15.80
CA THR A 312 11.73 6.13 16.83
C THR A 312 12.01 4.77 17.49
N ARG A 313 11.04 3.85 17.51
CA ARG A 313 11.13 2.54 18.15
C ARG A 313 10.91 1.37 17.20
N GLY A 314 10.33 1.62 16.03
CA GLY A 314 10.00 0.60 15.03
C GLY A 314 11.17 0.17 14.16
N GLY A 315 12.34 0.80 14.27
CA GLY A 315 13.49 0.54 13.40
C GLY A 315 13.45 1.34 12.09
N LEU A 316 14.36 1.02 11.16
CA LEU A 316 14.50 1.76 9.90
C LEU A 316 13.28 1.57 9.00
N HIS A 317 12.93 2.62 8.28
CA HIS A 317 11.88 2.63 7.28
C HIS A 317 12.47 2.60 5.87
N ASN A 318 11.99 1.69 5.05
CA ASN A 318 12.40 1.58 3.66
C ASN A 318 11.58 2.51 2.76
N ASN A 319 12.27 3.31 1.93
CA ASN A 319 11.67 4.25 0.99
C ASN A 319 11.75 3.80 -0.49
N ASP A 320 12.28 2.62 -0.76
CA ASP A 320 12.57 2.17 -2.12
C ASP A 320 11.37 1.56 -2.84
N ILE A 321 10.51 0.88 -2.08
CA ILE A 321 9.43 0.06 -2.59
C ILE A 321 8.07 0.56 -2.10
N GLU A 322 7.13 0.71 -3.02
CA GLU A 322 5.72 0.93 -2.68
C GLU A 322 5.04 -0.42 -2.43
N SER A 323 4.89 -0.81 -1.16
CA SER A 323 4.31 -2.10 -0.75
C SER A 323 2.95 -2.38 -1.38
N ALA A 324 2.06 -1.39 -1.37
CA ALA A 324 0.72 -1.51 -1.92
C ALA A 324 0.74 -1.85 -3.41
N ARG A 325 1.59 -1.17 -4.17
CA ARG A 325 1.75 -1.40 -5.61
C ARG A 325 2.35 -2.78 -5.89
N LEU A 326 3.39 -3.15 -5.14
CA LEU A 326 4.03 -4.45 -5.29
C LEU A 326 3.05 -5.61 -5.04
N ILE A 327 2.23 -5.50 -3.99
CA ILE A 327 1.20 -6.50 -3.67
C ILE A 327 0.09 -6.51 -4.72
N TRP A 328 -0.37 -5.33 -5.16
CA TRP A 328 -1.40 -5.27 -6.20
C TRP A 328 -0.91 -5.84 -7.53
N ASP A 329 0.33 -5.55 -7.92
CA ASP A 329 0.94 -6.15 -9.11
C ASP A 329 1.07 -7.68 -9.00
N PHE A 330 1.32 -8.20 -7.79
CA PHE A 330 1.27 -9.63 -7.52
C PHE A 330 -0.14 -10.19 -7.70
N PHE A 331 -1.16 -9.60 -7.08
CA PHE A 331 -2.55 -10.06 -7.17
C PHE A 331 -3.12 -9.94 -8.58
N ARG A 332 -2.80 -8.87 -9.30
CA ARG A 332 -3.25 -8.65 -10.67
C ARG A 332 -2.78 -9.75 -11.64
N LYS A 333 -1.59 -10.28 -11.44
CA LYS A 333 -1.07 -11.43 -12.21
C LYS A 333 -1.83 -12.73 -11.93
N LEU A 334 -2.57 -12.80 -10.83
CA LEU A 334 -3.42 -13.92 -10.46
C LEU A 334 -4.88 -13.77 -10.95
N GLY A 335 -5.17 -12.73 -11.74
CA GLY A 335 -6.51 -12.41 -12.23
C GLY A 335 -7.29 -11.45 -11.34
N GLY A 336 -6.59 -10.71 -10.50
CA GLY A 336 -7.12 -9.62 -9.67
C GLY A 336 -7.57 -8.39 -10.50
#